data_e0a9fc53b104c26c9ec82ae8dfbca510
#
_entry.id   e0a9fc53b104c26c9ec82ae8dfbca510
#
_cell.length_a   1.000
_cell.length_b   1.000
_cell.length_c   1.000
_cell.angle_alpha   90.00
_cell.angle_beta   90.00
_cell.angle_gamma   90.00
#
_symmetry.space_group_name_H-M   'P 1'
#
loop_
_entity.id
_entity.type
_entity.pdbx_description
1 polymer ?
#
loop_
_entity_poly.entity_id
_entity_poly.type
_entity_poly.pdbx_seq_one_letter_code
_entity_poly.pdbx_strand_id
1 'polypeptide(L)'
;MKEGLPLPVVFTVRPVSEGGYFPGIESERIAILEKAIDSKVSWIDLELSIEDSVRKSLHEAASKNECKIIASKHDINGIPDSADIVTLVKENQEFGDIVKFCGTAHNPSDALQIVEAAVELKGEGLSHSLMAINGGGDWARVHAPML
;
A
#
# COMPACT_ATOMS: atom_id res chain seq x y z
N MET A 1 20.37 7.02 7.47
CA MET A 1 19.50 5.91 7.95
C MET A 1 19.75 4.57 7.25
N LYS A 2 20.49 4.53 6.13
CA LYS A 2 20.85 3.26 5.43
C LYS A 2 22.19 2.65 5.84
N GLU A 3 23.05 3.38 6.52
CA GLU A 3 24.35 2.86 6.96
C GLU A 3 24.15 1.71 7.97
N GLY A 4 24.49 0.51 7.55
CA GLY A 4 24.42 -0.70 8.37
C GLY A 4 23.22 -1.61 8.16
N LEU A 5 22.24 -1.29 7.30
CA LEU A 5 21.15 -2.20 6.95
C LEU A 5 21.43 -2.88 5.60
N PRO A 6 21.66 -4.21 5.57
CA PRO A 6 21.96 -4.94 4.33
C PRO A 6 20.73 -5.19 3.45
N LEU A 7 19.51 -4.86 3.93
CA LEU A 7 18.25 -5.13 3.25
C LEU A 7 17.57 -3.82 2.80
N PRO A 8 16.73 -3.88 1.73
CA PRO A 8 15.88 -2.78 1.35
C PRO A 8 14.95 -2.35 2.50
N VAL A 9 14.76 -1.03 2.65
CA VAL A 9 13.90 -0.45 3.68
C VAL A 9 12.63 0.07 3.03
N VAL A 10 11.46 -0.33 3.54
CA VAL A 10 10.17 0.29 3.27
C VAL A 10 9.88 1.30 4.37
N PHE A 11 9.71 2.57 4.01
CA PHE A 11 9.37 3.61 4.96
C PHE A 11 7.87 3.92 4.88
N THR A 12 7.20 3.91 6.02
CA THR A 12 5.74 4.11 6.11
C THR A 12 5.42 5.05 7.27
N VAL A 13 4.52 6.01 7.04
CA VAL A 13 3.90 6.86 8.08
C VAL A 13 2.38 6.80 7.88
N ARG A 14 1.74 5.77 8.43
CA ARG A 14 0.32 5.50 8.24
C ARG A 14 -0.55 6.46 9.03
N PRO A 15 -1.52 7.17 8.38
CA PRO A 15 -2.45 8.04 9.08
C PRO A 15 -3.50 7.23 9.87
N VAL A 16 -4.08 7.86 10.89
CA VAL A 16 -5.13 7.23 11.71
C VAL A 16 -6.35 6.83 10.88
N SER A 17 -6.70 7.61 9.86
CA SER A 17 -7.82 7.32 8.94
C SER A 17 -7.67 5.99 8.19
N GLU A 18 -6.45 5.49 8.05
CA GLU A 18 -6.14 4.19 7.44
C GLU A 18 -5.55 3.18 8.44
N GLY A 19 -5.94 3.29 9.71
CA GLY A 19 -5.58 2.33 10.76
C GLY A 19 -4.17 2.49 11.32
N GLY A 20 -3.48 3.60 11.04
CA GLY A 20 -2.16 3.90 11.59
C GLY A 20 -2.22 4.63 12.94
N TYR A 21 -1.05 5.04 13.42
CA TYR A 21 -0.89 5.70 14.71
C TYR A 21 -0.24 7.09 14.61
N PHE A 22 -0.11 7.66 13.40
CA PHE A 22 0.47 8.99 13.27
C PHE A 22 -0.49 10.04 13.85
N PRO A 23 -0.11 10.74 14.93
CA PRO A 23 -1.01 11.62 15.67
C PRO A 23 -1.04 13.07 15.15
N GLY A 24 -0.15 13.39 14.19
CA GLY A 24 0.02 14.74 13.67
C GLY A 24 -0.96 15.09 12.55
N ILE A 25 -0.84 16.33 12.08
CA ILE A 25 -1.60 16.81 10.93
C ILE A 25 -0.97 16.33 9.61
N GLU A 26 -1.74 16.31 8.54
CA GLU A 26 -1.31 15.77 7.24
C GLU A 26 -0.04 16.44 6.71
N SER A 27 0.10 17.76 6.85
CA SER A 27 1.29 18.47 6.37
C SER A 27 2.58 18.04 7.08
N GLU A 28 2.50 17.70 8.37
CA GLU A 28 3.66 17.15 9.11
C GLU A 28 4.01 15.74 8.62
N ARG A 29 2.99 14.93 8.34
CA ARG A 29 3.16 13.58 7.79
C ARG A 29 3.85 13.64 6.43
N ILE A 30 3.40 14.52 5.55
CA ILE A 30 3.99 14.74 4.23
C ILE A 30 5.46 15.18 4.35
N ALA A 31 5.77 16.12 5.22
CA ALA A 31 7.15 16.56 5.44
C ALA A 31 8.08 15.42 5.92
N ILE A 32 7.56 14.47 6.70
CA ILE A 32 8.31 13.28 7.11
C ILE A 32 8.55 12.34 5.91
N LEU A 33 7.54 12.14 5.06
CA LEU A 33 7.66 11.33 3.84
C LEU A 33 8.68 11.94 2.87
N GLU A 34 8.64 13.25 2.63
CA GLU A 34 9.63 13.98 1.82
C GLU A 34 11.05 13.76 2.35
N LYS A 35 11.24 13.92 3.66
CA LYS A 35 12.55 13.71 4.29
C LYS A 35 13.04 12.27 4.17
N ALA A 36 12.16 11.29 4.19
CA ALA A 36 12.51 9.90 3.99
C ALA A 36 12.97 9.65 2.53
N ILE A 37 12.28 10.24 1.56
CA ILE A 37 12.65 10.18 0.14
C ILE A 37 14.02 10.82 -0.07
N ASP A 38 14.25 12.01 0.49
CA ASP A 38 15.55 12.70 0.41
C ASP A 38 16.69 11.89 1.05
N SER A 39 16.36 11.08 2.07
CA SER A 39 17.30 10.15 2.70
C SER A 39 17.52 8.87 1.88
N LYS A 40 16.97 8.78 0.69
CA LYS A 40 17.11 7.68 -0.28
C LYS A 40 16.72 6.33 0.32
N VAL A 41 15.57 6.24 0.98
CA VAL A 41 15.00 4.94 1.36
C VAL A 41 14.72 4.11 0.12
N SER A 42 14.73 2.78 0.24
CA SER A 42 14.55 1.91 -0.93
C SER A 42 13.12 1.97 -1.47
N TRP A 43 12.15 2.03 -0.54
CA TRP A 43 10.72 2.08 -0.83
C TRP A 43 10.03 3.05 0.10
N ILE A 44 9.01 3.74 -0.41
CA ILE A 44 8.09 4.55 0.36
C ILE A 44 6.66 4.05 0.15
N ASP A 45 5.88 4.02 1.23
CA ASP A 45 4.46 3.67 1.19
C ASP A 45 3.66 4.98 1.18
N LEU A 46 2.96 5.24 0.08
CA LEU A 46 2.13 6.44 -0.14
C LEU A 46 0.67 6.02 -0.30
N GLU A 47 -0.19 6.55 0.56
CA GLU A 47 -1.61 6.26 0.50
C GLU A 47 -2.26 6.92 -0.71
N LEU A 48 -3.16 6.20 -1.38
CA LEU A 48 -3.99 6.73 -2.47
C LEU A 48 -4.92 7.86 -2.02
N SER A 49 -5.16 8.00 -0.71
CA SER A 49 -5.94 9.08 -0.10
C SER A 49 -5.19 10.41 0.01
N ILE A 50 -3.88 10.45 -0.24
CA ILE A 50 -3.11 11.70 -0.31
C ILE A 50 -3.65 12.54 -1.47
N GLU A 51 -3.80 13.86 -1.24
CA GLU A 51 -4.28 14.80 -2.24
C GLU A 51 -3.41 14.72 -3.53
N ASP A 52 -4.05 14.75 -4.70
CA ASP A 52 -3.43 14.42 -5.99
C ASP A 52 -2.19 15.27 -6.31
N SER A 53 -2.21 16.58 -6.04
CA SER A 53 -1.08 17.47 -6.30
C SER A 53 0.12 17.13 -5.42
N VAL A 54 -0.14 16.79 -4.15
CA VAL A 54 0.88 16.40 -3.18
C VAL A 54 1.45 15.04 -3.55
N ARG A 55 0.58 14.07 -3.87
CA ARG A 55 1.00 12.74 -4.31
C ARG A 55 1.89 12.80 -5.55
N LYS A 56 1.53 13.64 -6.52
CA LYS A 56 2.35 13.86 -7.73
C LYS A 56 3.73 14.44 -7.40
N SER A 57 3.79 15.42 -6.49
CA SER A 57 5.08 15.99 -6.03
C SER A 57 5.95 14.94 -5.34
N LEU A 58 5.37 14.11 -4.47
CA LEU A 58 6.08 13.01 -3.81
C LEU A 58 6.59 11.97 -4.81
N HIS A 59 5.79 11.66 -5.83
CA HIS A 59 6.17 10.74 -6.90
C HIS A 59 7.36 11.26 -7.71
N GLU A 60 7.36 12.55 -8.07
CA GLU A 60 8.48 13.18 -8.74
C GLU A 60 9.76 13.19 -7.88
N ALA A 61 9.62 13.46 -6.58
CA ALA A 61 10.73 13.42 -5.63
C ALA A 61 11.29 11.99 -5.47
N ALA A 62 10.42 10.98 -5.36
CA ALA A 62 10.79 9.58 -5.27
C ALA A 62 11.56 9.12 -6.51
N SER A 63 11.06 9.46 -7.70
CA SER A 63 11.71 9.15 -8.98
C SER A 63 13.13 9.74 -9.06
N LYS A 64 13.32 11.02 -8.67
CA LYS A 64 14.64 11.67 -8.64
C LYS A 64 15.63 11.01 -7.68
N ASN A 65 15.14 10.40 -6.61
CA ASN A 65 15.95 9.77 -5.58
C ASN A 65 16.07 8.24 -5.74
N GLU A 66 15.57 7.66 -6.84
CA GLU A 66 15.53 6.21 -7.10
C GLU A 66 14.81 5.43 -5.99
N CYS A 67 13.83 6.07 -5.35
CA CYS A 67 12.98 5.49 -4.33
C CYS A 67 11.74 4.89 -5.00
N LYS A 68 11.48 3.61 -4.78
CA LYS A 68 10.28 2.94 -5.30
C LYS A 68 9.06 3.24 -4.45
N ILE A 69 7.88 3.18 -5.05
CA ILE A 69 6.62 3.55 -4.41
C ILE A 69 5.70 2.34 -4.28
N ILE A 70 5.15 2.17 -3.08
CA ILE A 70 3.97 1.34 -2.84
C ILE A 70 2.78 2.30 -2.76
N ALA A 71 1.90 2.29 -3.78
CA ALA A 71 0.64 3.02 -3.77
C ALA A 71 -0.39 2.22 -2.96
N SER A 72 -0.73 2.67 -1.76
CA SER A 72 -1.48 1.86 -0.80
C SER A 72 -2.87 2.40 -0.49
N LYS A 73 -3.80 1.48 -0.21
CA LYS A 73 -5.10 1.75 0.38
C LYS A 73 -5.39 0.76 1.50
N HIS A 74 -5.87 1.29 2.63
CA HIS A 74 -6.30 0.49 3.76
C HIS A 74 -7.77 0.78 4.07
N ASP A 75 -8.60 -0.26 4.04
CA ASP A 75 -10.00 -0.16 4.47
C ASP A 75 -10.14 -0.74 5.87
N ILE A 76 -10.35 0.14 6.84
CA ILE A 76 -10.53 -0.24 8.25
C ILE A 76 -11.94 -0.75 8.54
N ASN A 77 -12.88 -0.58 7.61
CA ASN A 77 -14.29 -0.92 7.80
C ASN A 77 -14.68 -2.27 7.19
N GLY A 78 -13.87 -2.80 6.25
CA GLY A 78 -14.24 -4.06 5.61
C GLY A 78 -13.30 -4.49 4.49
N ILE A 79 -13.77 -5.47 3.73
CA ILE A 79 -13.17 -5.91 2.47
C ILE A 79 -14.27 -5.79 1.41
N PRO A 80 -14.09 -4.97 0.37
CA PRO A 80 -15.06 -4.86 -0.72
C PRO A 80 -15.06 -6.12 -1.60
N ASP A 81 -15.97 -6.17 -2.55
CA ASP A 81 -16.02 -7.25 -3.52
C ASP A 81 -14.74 -7.34 -4.35
N SER A 82 -14.38 -8.55 -4.79
CA SER A 82 -13.16 -8.81 -5.56
C SER A 82 -13.04 -7.93 -6.80
N ALA A 83 -14.14 -7.66 -7.50
CA ALA A 83 -14.18 -6.80 -8.68
C ALA A 83 -13.77 -5.35 -8.36
N ASP A 84 -14.16 -4.82 -7.20
CA ASP A 84 -13.77 -3.47 -6.76
C ASP A 84 -12.27 -3.41 -6.42
N ILE A 85 -11.73 -4.48 -5.82
CA ILE A 85 -10.30 -4.60 -5.53
C ILE A 85 -9.48 -4.65 -6.83
N VAL A 86 -9.95 -5.43 -7.81
CA VAL A 86 -9.34 -5.53 -9.14
C VAL A 86 -9.34 -4.17 -9.84
N THR A 87 -10.47 -3.47 -9.82
CA THR A 87 -10.60 -2.12 -10.37
C THR A 87 -9.65 -1.14 -9.71
N LEU A 88 -9.59 -1.15 -8.38
CA LEU A 88 -8.65 -0.32 -7.63
C LEU A 88 -7.21 -0.56 -8.06
N VAL A 89 -6.79 -1.81 -8.20
CA VAL A 89 -5.43 -2.15 -8.64
C VAL A 89 -5.17 -1.66 -10.06
N LYS A 90 -6.09 -1.90 -10.99
CA LYS A 90 -5.93 -1.52 -12.40
C LYS A 90 -5.84 -0.02 -12.59
N GLU A 91 -6.71 0.75 -11.93
CA GLU A 91 -6.78 2.21 -12.09
C GLU A 91 -5.62 2.95 -11.41
N ASN A 92 -4.90 2.31 -10.50
CA ASN A 92 -3.85 2.97 -9.72
C ASN A 92 -2.42 2.50 -10.03
N GLN A 93 -2.21 1.74 -11.12
CA GLN A 93 -0.88 1.26 -11.53
C GLN A 93 0.11 2.39 -11.81
N GLU A 94 -0.35 3.54 -12.25
CA GLU A 94 0.51 4.69 -12.55
C GLU A 94 1.06 5.40 -11.28
N PHE A 95 0.47 5.13 -10.11
CA PHE A 95 0.82 5.80 -8.86
C PHE A 95 1.89 5.07 -8.03
N GLY A 96 2.35 3.92 -8.46
CA GLY A 96 3.42 3.21 -7.76
C GLY A 96 3.97 2.00 -8.51
N ASP A 97 5.12 1.52 -8.08
CA ASP A 97 5.72 0.28 -8.58
C ASP A 97 4.91 -0.95 -8.13
N ILE A 98 4.18 -0.82 -7.04
CA ILE A 98 3.26 -1.83 -6.51
C ILE A 98 2.00 -1.11 -6.02
N VAL A 99 0.81 -1.60 -6.41
CA VAL A 99 -0.46 -1.19 -5.80
C VAL A 99 -0.80 -2.15 -4.67
N LYS A 100 -1.03 -1.61 -3.47
CA LYS A 100 -1.33 -2.38 -2.26
C LYS A 100 -2.72 -2.09 -1.75
N PHE A 101 -3.50 -3.14 -1.52
CA PHE A 101 -4.76 -3.08 -0.79
C PHE A 101 -4.69 -3.92 0.49
N CYS A 102 -5.19 -3.37 1.59
CA CYS A 102 -5.31 -4.06 2.87
C CYS A 102 -6.69 -3.78 3.46
N GLY A 103 -7.54 -4.81 3.58
CA GLY A 103 -8.88 -4.69 4.14
C GLY A 103 -9.02 -5.38 5.50
N THR A 104 -9.92 -4.87 6.34
CA THR A 104 -10.26 -5.47 7.64
C THR A 104 -11.33 -6.52 7.45
N ALA A 105 -11.00 -7.79 7.69
CA ALA A 105 -12.00 -8.87 7.70
C ALA A 105 -12.83 -8.84 9.00
N HIS A 106 -14.11 -9.09 8.90
CA HIS A 106 -15.03 -9.30 10.05
C HIS A 106 -15.17 -10.79 10.38
N ASN A 107 -14.93 -11.65 9.39
CA ASN A 107 -14.93 -13.12 9.53
C ASN A 107 -13.93 -13.73 8.52
N PRO A 108 -13.54 -15.01 8.70
CA PRO A 108 -12.54 -15.65 7.83
C PRO A 108 -12.91 -15.69 6.34
N SER A 109 -14.19 -15.75 5.99
CA SER A 109 -14.64 -15.83 4.60
C SER A 109 -14.51 -14.51 3.83
N ASP A 110 -14.46 -13.36 4.51
CA ASP A 110 -14.25 -12.08 3.83
C ASP A 110 -12.92 -12.06 3.03
N ALA A 111 -11.91 -12.78 3.52
CA ALA A 111 -10.63 -12.90 2.84
C ALA A 111 -10.68 -13.64 1.50
N LEU A 112 -11.79 -14.33 1.18
CA LEU A 112 -11.98 -14.94 -0.15
C LEU A 112 -11.99 -13.88 -1.26
N GLN A 113 -12.52 -12.69 -1.01
CA GLN A 113 -12.51 -11.59 -1.96
C GLN A 113 -11.06 -11.19 -2.35
N ILE A 114 -10.13 -11.21 -1.39
CA ILE A 114 -8.71 -10.98 -1.61
C ILE A 114 -8.10 -12.04 -2.52
N VAL A 115 -8.42 -13.31 -2.26
CA VAL A 115 -7.90 -14.44 -3.04
C VAL A 115 -8.44 -14.41 -4.47
N GLU A 116 -9.73 -14.15 -4.64
CA GLU A 116 -10.39 -14.06 -5.94
C GLU A 116 -9.80 -12.93 -6.79
N ALA A 117 -9.64 -11.73 -6.20
CA ALA A 117 -8.98 -10.61 -6.85
C ALA A 117 -7.52 -10.93 -7.24
N ALA A 118 -6.76 -11.60 -6.36
CA ALA A 118 -5.39 -11.98 -6.64
C ALA A 118 -5.28 -12.97 -7.81
N VAL A 119 -6.19 -13.94 -7.91
CA VAL A 119 -6.24 -14.90 -9.01
C VAL A 119 -6.50 -14.19 -10.34
N GLU A 120 -7.44 -13.24 -10.37
CA GLU A 120 -7.74 -12.47 -11.57
C GLU A 120 -6.54 -11.63 -12.02
N LEU A 121 -5.95 -10.87 -11.09
CA LEU A 121 -4.84 -9.95 -11.38
C LEU A 121 -3.54 -10.67 -11.78
N LYS A 122 -3.31 -11.89 -11.32
CA LYS A 122 -2.14 -12.69 -11.69
C LYS A 122 -2.04 -12.90 -13.21
N GLY A 123 -3.19 -13.10 -13.87
CA GLY A 123 -3.23 -13.29 -15.33
C GLY A 123 -2.87 -12.03 -16.12
N GLU A 124 -2.87 -10.86 -15.51
CA GLU A 124 -2.64 -9.58 -16.17
C GLU A 124 -1.22 -9.02 -16.01
N GLY A 125 -0.38 -9.66 -15.19
CA GLY A 125 1.02 -9.25 -14.99
C GLY A 125 1.18 -7.93 -14.23
N LEU A 126 0.15 -7.49 -13.49
CA LEU A 126 0.17 -6.26 -12.70
C LEU A 126 0.86 -6.47 -11.35
N SER A 127 1.74 -5.53 -10.97
CA SER A 127 2.40 -5.55 -9.66
C SER A 127 1.43 -5.13 -8.56
N HIS A 128 1.08 -6.05 -7.67
CA HIS A 128 0.13 -5.80 -6.60
C HIS A 128 0.48 -6.53 -5.30
N SER A 129 -0.09 -6.07 -4.18
CA SER A 129 0.00 -6.70 -2.87
C SER A 129 -1.37 -6.61 -2.19
N LEU A 130 -2.06 -7.74 -2.08
CA LEU A 130 -3.39 -7.81 -1.50
C LEU A 130 -3.37 -8.56 -0.19
N MET A 131 -4.06 -8.05 0.84
CA MET A 131 -4.10 -8.71 2.14
C MET A 131 -5.37 -8.39 2.92
N ALA A 132 -5.76 -9.33 3.75
CA ALA A 132 -6.74 -9.14 4.81
C ALA A 132 -6.03 -9.12 6.17
N ILE A 133 -6.62 -8.38 7.12
CA ILE A 133 -6.19 -8.35 8.53
C ILE A 133 -7.42 -8.52 9.43
N ASN A 134 -7.18 -8.96 10.67
CA ASN A 134 -8.22 -9.17 11.68
C ASN A 134 -9.29 -10.22 11.28
N GLY A 135 -10.31 -10.40 12.11
CA GLY A 135 -11.47 -11.25 11.85
C GLY A 135 -11.16 -12.68 11.41
N GLY A 136 -9.91 -13.16 11.57
CA GLY A 136 -9.46 -14.45 11.06
C GLY A 136 -9.18 -14.46 9.56
N GLY A 137 -9.09 -13.28 8.91
CA GLY A 137 -8.74 -13.14 7.48
C GLY A 137 -7.23 -13.22 7.19
N ASP A 138 -6.40 -13.24 8.22
CA ASP A 138 -4.92 -13.23 8.09
C ASP A 138 -4.35 -14.40 7.30
N TRP A 139 -5.10 -15.50 7.15
CA TRP A 139 -4.69 -16.65 6.35
C TRP A 139 -4.41 -16.28 4.87
N ALA A 140 -5.09 -15.28 4.33
CA ALA A 140 -4.85 -14.80 2.96
C ALA A 140 -3.40 -14.32 2.77
N ARG A 141 -2.77 -13.75 3.78
CA ARG A 141 -1.37 -13.28 3.72
C ARG A 141 -0.37 -14.43 3.53
N VAL A 142 -0.69 -15.61 4.06
CA VAL A 142 0.16 -16.80 3.93
C VAL A 142 -0.03 -17.46 2.57
N HIS A 143 -1.25 -17.43 2.03
CA HIS A 143 -1.59 -18.10 0.78
C HIS A 143 -1.42 -17.23 -0.46
N ALA A 144 -1.50 -15.89 -0.35
CA ALA A 144 -1.34 -14.99 -1.48
C ALA A 144 -0.05 -15.21 -2.30
N PRO A 145 1.13 -15.49 -1.70
CA PRO A 145 2.34 -15.78 -2.47
C PRO A 145 2.30 -17.10 -3.24
N MET A 146 1.32 -17.96 -2.97
CA MET A 146 1.15 -19.26 -3.63
C MET A 146 0.25 -19.17 -4.87
N LEU A 147 -0.46 -18.05 -5.01
CA LEU A 147 -1.35 -17.74 -6.12
C LEU A 147 -0.62 -16.91 -7.18
#